data_39ede3850d2c0c7270ded19466355646
#
_entry.id   39ede3850d2c0c7270ded19466355646
#
_cell.length_a   1.000
_cell.length_b   1.000
_cell.length_c   1.000
_cell.angle_alpha   90.00
_cell.angle_beta   90.00
_cell.angle_gamma   90.00
#
_symmetry.space_group_name_H-M   'P 1'
#
loop_
_entity.id
_entity.type
_entity.pdbx_description
1 polymer ?
#
loop_
_entity_poly.entity_id
_entity_poly.type
_entity_poly.pdbx_seq_one_letter_code
_entity_poly.pdbx_strand_id
1 'polypeptide(L)'
;QEAHEAIRPTKIDVNTLSVSGKITSREVKLYNLIWRNTVESCMSPAKYYSITSKISAPEDHFYKYSSEQVIFPGWKIVGGYEKENNEYKYLLKLKPDTVLDYKEIYSKITLKDLKKNYTEAKLVQMLEKKGIGRPSTFSNLISKIQDRGYVKKQNVEGKKIKCVDFR
;
A
#
# COMPACT_ATOMS: atom_id res chain seq x y z
N GLN A 1 11.48 -11.84 -22.25
CA GLN A 1 11.95 -10.46 -22.46
C GLN A 1 10.78 -9.65 -23.00
N GLU A 2 10.39 -8.61 -22.29
CA GLU A 2 9.29 -7.74 -22.73
C GLU A 2 9.77 -6.83 -23.87
N ALA A 3 8.94 -6.73 -24.92
CA ALA A 3 9.26 -5.96 -26.11
C ALA A 3 8.87 -4.47 -25.99
N HIS A 4 8.32 -4.04 -24.86
CA HIS A 4 7.78 -2.70 -24.68
C HIS A 4 8.50 -1.95 -23.55
N GLU A 5 8.63 -0.65 -23.72
CA GLU A 5 9.13 0.22 -22.66
C GLU A 5 8.11 0.34 -21.51
N ALA A 6 8.62 0.64 -20.33
CA ALA A 6 7.78 0.99 -19.18
C ALA A 6 7.00 2.28 -19.48
N ILE A 7 5.78 2.37 -18.92
CA ILE A 7 4.98 3.59 -19.02
C ILE A 7 5.67 4.68 -18.21
N ARG A 8 6.04 5.77 -18.84
CA ARG A 8 6.71 6.93 -18.26
C ARG A 8 6.26 8.23 -18.92
N PRO A 9 6.41 9.38 -18.26
CA PRO A 9 6.19 10.67 -18.91
C PRO A 9 7.19 10.86 -20.08
N THR A 10 6.74 11.48 -21.14
CA THR A 10 7.61 11.88 -22.25
C THR A 10 8.48 13.09 -21.90
N LYS A 11 7.99 13.95 -20.98
CA LYS A 11 8.69 15.12 -20.45
C LYS A 11 8.73 15.04 -18.93
N ILE A 12 9.87 14.67 -18.39
CA ILE A 12 10.03 14.43 -16.93
C ILE A 12 10.05 15.74 -16.13
N ASP A 13 10.43 16.85 -16.75
CA ASP A 13 10.42 18.19 -16.19
C ASP A 13 9.01 18.73 -15.92
N VAL A 14 8.00 18.17 -16.58
CA VAL A 14 6.59 18.50 -16.32
C VAL A 14 6.06 17.60 -15.24
N ASN A 15 6.01 18.10 -13.99
CA ASN A 15 5.59 17.32 -12.83
C ASN A 15 4.07 17.21 -12.66
N THR A 16 3.30 18.12 -13.24
CA THR A 16 1.84 18.10 -13.22
C THR A 16 1.27 18.74 -14.48
N LEU A 17 0.04 18.39 -14.79
CA LEU A 17 -0.71 18.98 -15.90
C LEU A 17 -1.84 19.87 -15.34
N SER A 18 -2.15 20.95 -16.06
CA SER A 18 -3.30 21.78 -15.75
C SER A 18 -4.57 21.23 -16.40
N VAL A 19 -5.67 21.24 -15.65
CA VAL A 19 -6.98 20.92 -16.22
C VAL A 19 -7.33 21.96 -17.28
N SER A 20 -7.68 21.51 -18.47
CA SER A 20 -8.07 22.36 -19.60
C SER A 20 -9.22 21.71 -20.36
N GLY A 21 -9.79 22.40 -21.35
CA GLY A 21 -10.82 21.81 -22.19
C GLY A 21 -10.45 20.51 -22.93
N LYS A 22 -9.16 20.20 -22.99
CA LYS A 22 -8.61 18.96 -23.58
C LYS A 22 -8.14 17.92 -22.56
N ILE A 23 -7.94 18.33 -21.31
CA ILE A 23 -7.38 17.48 -20.24
C ILE A 23 -8.32 17.49 -19.05
N THR A 24 -8.82 16.32 -18.71
CA THR A 24 -9.73 16.11 -17.59
C THR A 24 -8.97 15.93 -16.27
N SER A 25 -9.67 16.12 -15.15
CA SER A 25 -9.10 15.85 -13.82
C SER A 25 -8.65 14.41 -13.60
N ARG A 26 -9.25 13.44 -14.32
CA ARG A 26 -8.82 12.03 -14.29
C ARG A 26 -7.47 11.83 -14.96
N GLU A 27 -7.26 12.48 -16.10
CA GLU A 27 -6.00 12.42 -16.84
C GLU A 27 -4.88 13.09 -16.07
N VAL A 28 -5.16 14.21 -15.39
CA VAL A 28 -4.19 14.86 -14.49
C VAL A 28 -3.78 13.91 -13.36
N LYS A 29 -4.75 13.25 -12.70
CA LYS A 29 -4.45 12.27 -11.64
C LYS A 29 -3.63 11.10 -12.14
N LEU A 30 -3.95 10.58 -13.31
CA LEU A 30 -3.21 9.48 -13.92
C LEU A 30 -1.78 9.91 -14.28
N TYR A 31 -1.63 11.09 -14.88
CA TYR A 31 -0.31 11.63 -15.20
C TYR A 31 0.56 11.79 -13.96
N ASN A 32 0.02 12.39 -12.90
CA ASN A 32 0.73 12.58 -11.64
C ASN A 32 1.16 11.24 -11.01
N LEU A 33 0.31 10.21 -11.10
CA LEU A 33 0.64 8.86 -10.64
C LEU A 33 1.81 8.27 -11.44
N ILE A 34 1.75 8.35 -12.77
CA ILE A 34 2.81 7.84 -13.65
C ILE A 34 4.11 8.60 -13.41
N TRP A 35 4.05 9.93 -13.36
CA TRP A 35 5.21 10.78 -13.12
C TRP A 35 5.88 10.44 -11.79
N ARG A 36 5.08 10.41 -10.73
CA ARG A 36 5.55 10.08 -9.38
C ARG A 36 6.23 8.70 -9.34
N ASN A 37 5.57 7.66 -9.85
CA ASN A 37 6.13 6.31 -9.85
C ASN A 37 7.43 6.24 -10.66
N THR A 38 7.50 6.95 -11.79
CA THR A 38 8.72 7.01 -12.61
C THR A 38 9.87 7.64 -11.84
N VAL A 39 9.64 8.82 -11.24
CA VAL A 39 10.69 9.53 -10.48
C VAL A 39 11.12 8.71 -9.25
N GLU A 40 10.16 8.21 -8.47
CA GLU A 40 10.44 7.39 -7.29
C GLU A 40 11.26 6.13 -7.64
N SER A 41 10.97 5.48 -8.77
CA SER A 41 11.70 4.28 -9.20
C SER A 41 13.17 4.53 -9.57
N CYS A 42 13.50 5.76 -9.94
CA CYS A 42 14.87 6.17 -10.29
C CYS A 42 15.66 6.73 -9.09
N MET A 43 15.03 6.85 -7.92
CA MET A 43 15.66 7.44 -6.73
C MET A 43 16.24 6.39 -5.79
N SER A 44 17.15 6.84 -4.94
CA SER A 44 17.74 6.00 -3.91
C SER A 44 16.69 5.50 -2.90
N PRO A 45 16.89 4.31 -2.31
CA PRO A 45 16.03 3.80 -1.24
C PRO A 45 16.00 4.74 -0.03
N ALA A 46 14.83 4.82 0.61
CA ALA A 46 14.70 5.49 1.90
C ALA A 46 15.40 4.67 3.00
N LYS A 47 16.02 5.36 3.97
CA LYS A 47 16.67 4.73 5.13
C LYS A 47 15.95 5.13 6.41
N TYR A 48 15.81 4.17 7.32
CA TYR A 48 15.10 4.34 8.58
C TYR A 48 15.93 3.82 9.74
N TYR A 49 15.73 4.42 10.91
CA TYR A 49 15.95 3.75 12.17
C TYR A 49 14.62 3.17 12.65
N SER A 50 14.64 1.94 13.13
CA SER A 50 13.46 1.29 13.69
C SER A 50 13.75 0.89 15.14
N ILE A 51 12.84 1.20 16.05
CA ILE A 51 12.85 0.75 17.42
C ILE A 51 11.69 -0.19 17.61
N THR A 52 11.97 -1.36 18.19
CA THR A 52 10.94 -2.32 18.58
C THR A 52 11.00 -2.52 20.09
N SER A 53 9.92 -2.21 20.77
CA SER A 53 9.75 -2.46 22.18
C SER A 53 8.93 -3.73 22.40
N LYS A 54 9.36 -4.56 23.34
CA LYS A 54 8.62 -5.70 23.87
C LYS A 54 8.14 -5.33 25.25
N ILE A 55 6.84 -5.44 25.48
CA ILE A 55 6.19 -5.12 26.75
C ILE A 55 5.67 -6.44 27.31
N SER A 56 6.02 -6.77 28.55
CA SER A 56 5.55 -8.00 29.19
C SER A 56 4.02 -8.06 29.26
N ALA A 57 3.48 -9.22 29.07
CA ALA A 57 2.06 -9.52 29.14
C ALA A 57 1.87 -10.76 30.02
N PRO A 58 0.65 -11.07 30.51
CA PRO A 58 0.38 -12.29 31.26
C PRO A 58 0.81 -13.56 30.52
N GLU A 59 1.07 -14.64 31.27
CA GLU A 59 1.40 -15.96 30.72
C GLU A 59 2.65 -15.98 29.79
N ASP A 60 3.69 -15.22 30.16
CA ASP A 60 4.95 -15.10 29.42
C ASP A 60 4.79 -14.62 27.97
N HIS A 61 3.70 -13.96 27.67
CA HIS A 61 3.48 -13.33 26.37
C HIS A 61 4.04 -11.90 26.33
N PHE A 62 4.06 -11.32 25.15
CA PHE A 62 4.56 -9.96 24.91
C PHE A 62 3.66 -9.19 23.96
N TYR A 63 3.39 -7.95 24.31
CA TYR A 63 2.98 -6.96 23.35
C TYR A 63 4.20 -6.43 22.59
N LYS A 64 4.05 -6.19 21.31
CA LYS A 64 5.10 -5.66 20.47
C LYS A 64 4.67 -4.33 19.87
N TYR A 65 5.47 -3.32 20.04
CA TYR A 65 5.26 -2.03 19.42
C TYR A 65 6.53 -1.61 18.69
N SER A 66 6.38 -1.12 17.43
CA SER A 66 7.51 -0.69 16.62
C SER A 66 7.21 0.69 16.03
N SER A 67 8.22 1.55 16.06
CA SER A 67 8.16 2.85 15.43
C SER A 67 9.44 3.13 14.62
N GLU A 68 9.33 3.91 13.57
CA GLU A 68 10.42 4.18 12.63
C GLU A 68 10.62 5.67 12.44
N GLN A 69 11.87 6.07 12.32
CA GLN A 69 12.27 7.43 12.00
C GLN A 69 13.01 7.45 10.67
N VAL A 70 12.54 8.27 9.73
CA VAL A 70 13.24 8.48 8.47
C VAL A 70 14.55 9.24 8.73
N ILE A 71 15.68 8.66 8.29
CA ILE A 71 17.00 9.27 8.36
C ILE A 71 17.35 9.89 7.01
N PHE A 72 17.09 9.15 5.95
CA PHE A 72 17.30 9.58 4.59
C PHE A 72 16.02 9.30 3.79
N PRO A 73 15.35 10.33 3.28
CA PRO A 73 14.06 10.17 2.67
C PRO A 73 14.10 9.39 1.34
N GLY A 74 15.20 9.49 0.57
CA GLY A 74 15.27 8.84 -0.73
C GLY A 74 14.06 9.15 -1.59
N TRP A 75 13.46 8.11 -2.20
CA TRP A 75 12.28 8.24 -3.06
C TRP A 75 11.05 8.88 -2.37
N LYS A 76 10.95 8.81 -1.05
CA LYS A 76 9.82 9.38 -0.31
C LYS A 76 9.71 10.91 -0.42
N ILE A 77 10.78 11.59 -0.80
CA ILE A 77 10.76 13.06 -0.94
C ILE A 77 9.75 13.52 -1.98
N VAL A 78 9.46 12.69 -2.98
CA VAL A 78 8.52 13.00 -4.07
C VAL A 78 7.08 13.06 -3.56
N GLY A 79 6.70 12.13 -2.70
CA GLY A 79 5.35 12.07 -2.12
C GLY A 79 5.18 12.81 -0.81
N GLY A 80 6.28 13.33 -0.26
CA GLY A 80 6.33 13.89 1.08
C GLY A 80 6.56 12.83 2.15
N TYR A 81 7.17 13.22 3.26
CA TYR A 81 7.41 12.36 4.41
C TYR A 81 7.45 13.19 5.69
N GLU A 82 7.14 12.54 6.80
CA GLU A 82 7.27 13.17 8.12
C GLU A 82 8.75 13.17 8.52
N LYS A 83 9.27 14.37 8.78
CA LYS A 83 10.68 14.55 9.20
C LYS A 83 10.92 14.05 10.61
N GLU A 84 9.93 14.12 11.46
CA GLU A 84 10.04 13.75 12.87
C GLU A 84 8.88 12.84 13.27
N ASN A 85 9.19 11.74 13.94
CA ASN A 85 8.20 10.84 14.50
C ASN A 85 8.24 10.95 16.03
N ASN A 86 7.18 11.49 16.62
CA ASN A 86 7.09 11.68 18.08
C ASN A 86 7.04 10.35 18.83
N GLU A 87 6.44 9.32 18.25
CA GLU A 87 6.41 7.98 18.85
C GLU A 87 7.80 7.37 18.91
N TYR A 88 8.58 7.52 17.83
CA TYR A 88 9.98 7.10 17.81
C TYR A 88 10.80 7.82 18.89
N LYS A 89 10.64 9.15 19.00
CA LYS A 89 11.33 9.94 20.02
C LYS A 89 10.93 9.53 21.45
N TYR A 90 9.66 9.17 21.64
CA TYR A 90 9.19 8.65 22.92
C TYR A 90 9.85 7.30 23.25
N LEU A 91 9.81 6.35 22.33
CA LEU A 91 10.44 5.05 22.52
C LEU A 91 11.95 5.15 22.79
N LEU A 92 12.62 6.09 22.14
CA LEU A 92 14.05 6.30 22.33
C LEU A 92 14.42 6.74 23.76
N LYS A 93 13.49 7.38 24.48
CA LYS A 93 13.69 7.84 25.86
C LYS A 93 13.43 6.73 26.89
N LEU A 94 12.74 5.68 26.52
CA LEU A 94 12.46 4.56 27.41
C LEU A 94 13.74 3.74 27.61
N LYS A 95 13.96 3.33 28.85
CA LYS A 95 15.04 2.39 29.20
C LYS A 95 14.47 0.97 29.29
N PRO A 96 15.30 -0.07 29.11
CA PRO A 96 14.90 -1.42 29.47
C PRO A 96 14.32 -1.47 30.89
N ASP A 97 13.33 -2.33 31.09
CA ASP A 97 12.65 -2.55 32.36
C ASP A 97 11.86 -1.34 32.92
N THR A 98 11.61 -0.33 32.08
CA THR A 98 10.70 0.76 32.44
C THR A 98 9.27 0.21 32.62
N VAL A 99 8.67 0.48 33.78
CA VAL A 99 7.27 0.16 34.04
C VAL A 99 6.38 1.15 33.28
N LEU A 100 5.41 0.63 32.55
CA LEU A 100 4.45 1.44 31.81
C LEU A 100 3.07 1.32 32.44
N ASP A 101 2.50 2.48 32.76
CA ASP A 101 1.08 2.55 33.18
C ASP A 101 0.18 2.43 31.96
N TYR A 102 -0.83 1.61 32.06
CA TYR A 102 -1.83 1.46 31.00
C TYR A 102 -3.20 1.96 31.46
N LYS A 103 -3.95 2.55 30.56
CA LYS A 103 -5.32 2.98 30.81
C LYS A 103 -6.33 1.89 30.45
N GLU A 104 -6.07 1.18 29.39
CA GLU A 104 -6.97 0.18 28.84
C GLU A 104 -6.17 -0.85 28.03
N ILE A 105 -6.56 -2.11 28.16
CA ILE A 105 -6.10 -3.20 27.28
C ILE A 105 -7.33 -3.72 26.54
N TYR A 106 -7.30 -3.69 25.23
CA TYR A 106 -8.37 -4.26 24.43
C TYR A 106 -7.80 -5.25 23.40
N SER A 107 -8.57 -6.29 23.11
CA SER A 107 -8.25 -7.20 22.04
C SER A 107 -9.34 -7.15 20.98
N LYS A 108 -8.91 -7.05 19.72
CA LYS A 108 -9.78 -7.01 18.57
C LYS A 108 -9.61 -8.26 17.74
N ILE A 109 -10.70 -8.98 17.53
CA ILE A 109 -10.71 -10.12 16.65
C ILE A 109 -10.61 -9.64 15.19
N THR A 110 -9.57 -10.07 14.49
CA THR A 110 -9.40 -9.80 13.05
C THR A 110 -9.41 -11.11 12.28
N LEU A 111 -10.17 -11.13 11.19
CA LEU A 111 -10.21 -12.28 10.30
C LEU A 111 -9.11 -12.15 9.26
N LYS A 112 -8.25 -13.17 9.19
CA LYS A 112 -7.17 -13.26 8.18
C LYS A 112 -7.55 -14.27 7.10
N ASP A 113 -6.90 -14.13 5.93
CA ASP A 113 -6.97 -15.09 4.82
C ASP A 113 -8.39 -15.39 4.29
N LEU A 114 -9.30 -14.44 4.43
CA LEU A 114 -10.61 -14.56 3.82
C LEU A 114 -10.50 -14.60 2.30
N LYS A 115 -11.15 -15.59 1.69
CA LYS A 115 -11.31 -15.62 0.23
C LYS A 115 -12.13 -14.41 -0.21
N LYS A 116 -11.47 -13.48 -0.90
CA LYS A 116 -12.10 -12.28 -1.48
C LYS A 116 -12.44 -12.54 -2.94
N ASN A 117 -13.48 -11.88 -3.43
CA ASN A 117 -13.71 -11.80 -4.86
C ASN A 117 -12.53 -11.16 -5.58
N TYR A 118 -12.30 -11.54 -6.82
CA TYR A 118 -11.22 -10.94 -7.60
C TYR A 118 -11.56 -9.50 -7.97
N THR A 119 -10.61 -8.61 -7.79
CA THR A 119 -10.61 -7.31 -8.48
C THR A 119 -9.98 -7.49 -9.87
N GLU A 120 -10.26 -6.58 -10.80
CA GLU A 120 -9.62 -6.64 -12.13
C GLU A 120 -8.09 -6.66 -12.03
N ALA A 121 -7.51 -5.82 -11.18
CA ALA A 121 -6.06 -5.80 -10.95
C ALA A 121 -5.52 -7.15 -10.45
N LYS A 122 -6.24 -7.78 -9.52
CA LYS A 122 -5.84 -9.08 -8.97
C LYS A 122 -6.00 -10.21 -9.99
N LEU A 123 -6.98 -10.08 -10.90
CA LEU A 123 -7.16 -11.01 -12.00
C LEU A 123 -6.02 -10.89 -13.02
N VAL A 124 -5.62 -9.67 -13.38
CA VAL A 124 -4.44 -9.42 -14.24
C VAL A 124 -3.19 -10.04 -13.63
N GLN A 125 -2.90 -9.77 -12.36
CA GLN A 125 -1.76 -10.36 -11.66
C GLN A 125 -1.78 -11.89 -11.66
N MET A 126 -2.97 -12.48 -11.52
CA MET A 126 -3.12 -13.94 -11.56
C MET A 126 -2.88 -14.50 -12.96
N LEU A 127 -3.37 -13.84 -14.01
CA LEU A 127 -3.12 -14.21 -15.40
C LEU A 127 -1.63 -14.17 -15.71
N GLU A 128 -0.96 -13.08 -15.33
CA GLU A 128 0.48 -12.90 -15.48
C GLU A 128 1.26 -14.01 -14.76
N LYS A 129 0.96 -14.24 -13.48
CA LYS A 129 1.59 -15.31 -12.69
C LYS A 129 1.42 -16.72 -13.29
N LYS A 130 0.30 -16.95 -13.98
CA LYS A 130 0.03 -18.22 -14.66
C LYS A 130 0.58 -18.26 -16.10
N GLY A 131 1.21 -17.20 -16.57
CA GLY A 131 1.72 -17.11 -17.94
C GLY A 131 0.61 -17.05 -19.01
N ILE A 132 -0.60 -16.65 -18.64
CA ILE A 132 -1.76 -16.54 -19.53
C ILE A 132 -1.85 -15.10 -20.05
N GLY A 133 -1.70 -14.92 -21.34
CA GLY A 133 -1.75 -13.60 -21.98
C GLY A 133 -0.43 -12.83 -21.88
N ARG A 134 -0.52 -11.55 -22.23
CA ARG A 134 0.58 -10.56 -22.20
C ARG A 134 -0.01 -9.20 -21.77
N PRO A 135 0.78 -8.22 -21.34
CA PRO A 135 0.29 -6.90 -20.97
C PRO A 135 -0.67 -6.29 -22.00
N SER A 136 -0.34 -6.40 -23.28
CA SER A 136 -1.18 -5.90 -24.39
C SER A 136 -2.50 -6.66 -24.59
N THR A 137 -2.66 -7.86 -24.02
CA THR A 137 -3.83 -8.70 -24.22
C THR A 137 -4.71 -8.86 -22.98
N PHE A 138 -4.26 -8.45 -21.79
CA PHE A 138 -5.00 -8.65 -20.54
C PHE A 138 -6.38 -7.98 -20.55
N SER A 139 -6.49 -6.75 -21.04
CA SER A 139 -7.77 -6.04 -21.13
C SER A 139 -8.77 -6.79 -22.01
N ASN A 140 -8.32 -7.25 -23.17
CA ASN A 140 -9.17 -8.03 -24.11
C ASN A 140 -9.59 -9.37 -23.52
N LEU A 141 -8.71 -10.05 -22.77
CA LEU A 141 -9.07 -11.31 -22.10
C LEU A 141 -10.15 -11.08 -21.04
N ILE A 142 -10.00 -10.03 -20.23
CA ILE A 142 -10.97 -9.68 -19.18
C ILE A 142 -12.31 -9.29 -19.81
N SER A 143 -12.34 -8.50 -20.88
CA SER A 143 -13.57 -8.16 -21.58
C SER A 143 -14.24 -9.42 -22.13
N LYS A 144 -13.50 -10.30 -22.81
CA LYS A 144 -14.06 -11.54 -23.38
C LYS A 144 -14.71 -12.46 -22.36
N ILE A 145 -14.13 -12.61 -21.16
CA ILE A 145 -14.75 -13.47 -20.13
C ILE A 145 -16.01 -12.83 -19.54
N GLN A 146 -16.09 -11.49 -19.53
CA GLN A 146 -17.32 -10.78 -19.14
C GLN A 146 -18.40 -10.90 -20.25
N ASP A 147 -18.03 -10.66 -21.51
CA ASP A 147 -18.96 -10.75 -22.66
C ASP A 147 -19.55 -12.14 -22.82
N ARG A 148 -18.76 -13.18 -22.51
CA ARG A 148 -19.22 -14.57 -22.52
C ARG A 148 -19.99 -14.99 -21.26
N GLY A 149 -20.17 -14.08 -20.28
CA GLY A 149 -20.90 -14.34 -19.05
C GLY A 149 -20.20 -15.26 -18.05
N TYR A 150 -18.90 -15.57 -18.23
CA TYR A 150 -18.15 -16.40 -17.29
C TYR A 150 -17.89 -15.70 -15.96
N VAL A 151 -17.83 -14.38 -15.99
CA VAL A 151 -17.69 -13.52 -14.80
C VAL A 151 -18.57 -12.29 -14.95
N LYS A 152 -19.03 -11.74 -13.82
CA LYS A 152 -19.80 -10.50 -13.79
C LYS A 152 -19.04 -9.47 -12.96
N LYS A 153 -18.82 -8.29 -13.55
CA LYS A 153 -18.27 -7.15 -12.82
C LYS A 153 -19.39 -6.42 -12.08
N GLN A 154 -19.29 -6.37 -10.75
CA GLN A 154 -20.25 -5.67 -9.91
C GLN A 154 -19.61 -5.24 -8.60
N ASN A 155 -20.17 -4.22 -7.96
CA ASN A 155 -19.81 -3.90 -6.59
C ASN A 155 -20.44 -4.94 -5.67
N VAL A 156 -19.60 -5.62 -4.89
CA VAL A 156 -20.03 -6.60 -3.91
C VAL A 156 -19.84 -6.02 -2.53
N GLU A 157 -20.91 -5.90 -1.78
CA GLU A 157 -20.82 -5.50 -0.37
C GLU A 157 -20.13 -6.59 0.44
N GLY A 158 -19.24 -6.16 1.35
CA GLY A 158 -18.60 -7.08 2.30
C GLY A 158 -19.62 -7.65 3.28
N LYS A 159 -19.43 -8.89 3.70
CA LYS A 159 -20.21 -9.48 4.80
C LYS A 159 -19.79 -8.84 6.11
N LYS A 160 -20.74 -8.28 6.85
CA LYS A 160 -20.53 -7.86 8.22
C LYS A 160 -20.48 -9.11 9.11
N ILE A 161 -19.33 -9.35 9.70
CA ILE A 161 -19.13 -10.44 10.67
C ILE A 161 -19.09 -9.78 12.03
N LYS A 162 -20.01 -10.20 12.91
CA LYS A 162 -20.00 -9.74 14.30
C LYS A 162 -18.80 -10.38 15.00
N CYS A 163 -17.85 -9.56 15.42
CA CYS A 163 -16.76 -9.97 16.27
C CYS A 163 -16.99 -9.34 17.65
N VAL A 164 -16.68 -10.08 18.70
CA VAL A 164 -16.71 -9.55 20.06
C VAL A 164 -15.31 -9.04 20.38
N ASP A 165 -15.21 -7.73 20.60
CA ASP A 165 -13.98 -7.13 21.11
C ASP A 165 -13.97 -7.30 22.63
N PHE A 166 -12.84 -7.68 23.20
CA PHE A 166 -12.66 -7.81 24.65
C PHE A 166 -11.94 -6.58 25.18
N ARG A 167 -12.46 -6.05 26.30
CA ARG A 167 -11.86 -4.95 27.05
C ARG A 167 -11.48 -5.41 28.43
#